data_b2201da1913cd14ff7c81737edfa607b
#
_entry.id   b2201da1913cd14ff7c81737edfa607b
#
_cell.length_a   1.000
_cell.length_b   1.000
_cell.length_c   1.000
_cell.angle_alpha   90.00
_cell.angle_beta   90.00
_cell.angle_gamma   90.00
#
_symmetry.space_group_name_H-M   'P 1'
#
loop_
_entity.id
_entity.type
_entity.pdbx_description
1 polymer ?
#
loop_
_entity_poly.entity_id
_entity_poly.type
_entity_poly.pdbx_seq_one_letter_code
_entity_poly.pdbx_strand_id
1 'polypeptide(L)'
;RSVTETGRLAEFIDFENKKIHFPDVHASFKFAISIIAGSAAAPGQTRCAFFIHHLEELDDPDRTFVLTPDDFALLNPNTRTCPIFRTRTDAELTRKIYQAAPILIDENDEQNGNPWRIKFSTMFHMTNDSNLFRTAEELENDGFWYGADHAWHKGDETYVRLYEGKMVQMFDHRAARIVVDPANMFRPA
;
A
#
# COMPACT_ATOMS: atom_id res chain seq x y z
N ARG A 1 1.81 -4.76 17.71
CA ARG A 1 1.92 -6.22 17.69
C ARG A 1 1.48 -6.82 19.02
N SER A 2 2.18 -6.58 20.13
CA SER A 2 1.86 -7.17 21.44
C SER A 2 0.43 -6.91 21.91
N VAL A 3 -0.18 -5.77 21.60
CA VAL A 3 -1.55 -5.41 22.05
C VAL A 3 -2.61 -6.23 21.32
N THR A 4 -2.40 -6.47 20.03
CA THR A 4 -3.30 -7.30 19.21
C THR A 4 -3.17 -8.78 19.55
N GLU A 5 -1.94 -9.27 19.71
CA GLU A 5 -1.65 -10.66 20.08
C GLU A 5 -2.20 -11.05 21.46
N THR A 6 -2.20 -10.11 22.40
CA THR A 6 -2.71 -10.34 23.75
C THR A 6 -4.20 -10.04 23.90
N GLY A 7 -4.88 -9.66 22.82
CA GLY A 7 -6.30 -9.33 22.82
C GLY A 7 -6.67 -8.11 23.68
N ARG A 8 -5.70 -7.22 23.94
CA ARG A 8 -5.87 -6.02 24.77
C ARG A 8 -6.41 -4.82 24.02
N LEU A 9 -6.32 -4.79 22.69
CA LEU A 9 -6.93 -3.74 21.89
C LEU A 9 -8.45 -3.93 21.95
N ALA A 10 -9.14 -3.08 22.70
CA ALA A 10 -10.60 -3.15 22.88
C ALA A 10 -11.33 -2.50 21.70
N GLU A 11 -10.90 -1.31 21.32
CA GLU A 11 -11.47 -0.60 20.17
C GLU A 11 -10.39 0.06 19.32
N PHE A 12 -10.64 0.11 18.00
CA PHE A 12 -9.86 0.89 17.04
C PHE A 12 -10.80 1.53 16.03
N ILE A 13 -10.93 2.86 16.09
CA ILE A 13 -11.84 3.64 15.26
C ILE A 13 -11.02 4.65 14.47
N ASP A 14 -10.97 4.50 13.14
CA ASP A 14 -10.27 5.39 12.22
C ASP A 14 -11.22 6.38 11.57
N PHE A 15 -10.88 7.65 11.64
CA PHE A 15 -11.65 8.75 11.07
C PHE A 15 -10.90 9.41 9.90
N GLU A 16 -11.61 9.73 8.85
CA GLU A 16 -11.16 10.67 7.84
C GLU A 16 -11.63 12.07 8.21
N ASN A 17 -10.71 13.02 8.34
CA ASN A 17 -11.06 14.36 8.80
C ASN A 17 -12.08 15.06 7.88
N LYS A 18 -11.87 15.05 6.57
CA LYS A 18 -12.72 15.73 5.56
C LYS A 18 -13.16 17.15 5.97
N LYS A 19 -12.41 17.80 6.91
CA LYS A 19 -12.73 19.09 7.56
C LYS A 19 -13.99 19.08 8.45
N ILE A 20 -14.49 17.90 8.81
CA ILE A 20 -15.69 17.74 9.65
C ILE A 20 -15.32 17.96 11.12
N HIS A 21 -14.27 17.26 11.59
CA HIS A 21 -13.86 17.29 13.00
C HIS A 21 -12.86 18.41 13.28
N PHE A 22 -11.93 18.64 12.36
CA PHE A 22 -10.86 19.63 12.47
C PHE A 22 -10.83 20.50 11.20
N PRO A 23 -11.59 21.61 11.14
CA PRO A 23 -11.73 22.44 9.94
C PRO A 23 -10.40 23.04 9.44
N ASP A 24 -9.49 23.34 10.35
CA ASP A 24 -8.19 23.95 10.05
C ASP A 24 -7.12 22.93 9.61
N VAL A 25 -7.42 21.62 9.75
CA VAL A 25 -6.54 20.54 9.32
C VAL A 25 -6.93 20.13 7.89
N HIS A 26 -5.93 19.87 7.04
CA HIS A 26 -6.18 19.47 5.65
C HIS A 26 -7.09 18.22 5.58
N ALA A 27 -8.02 18.22 4.63
CA ALA A 27 -9.08 17.21 4.51
C ALA A 27 -8.59 15.76 4.35
N SER A 28 -7.36 15.56 3.85
CA SER A 28 -6.77 14.23 3.67
C SER A 28 -6.20 13.61 4.95
N PHE A 29 -6.08 14.39 6.04
CA PHE A 29 -5.58 13.83 7.29
C PHE A 29 -6.58 12.89 7.93
N LYS A 30 -6.03 11.85 8.54
CA LYS A 30 -6.77 10.86 9.31
C LYS A 30 -6.33 10.91 10.77
N PHE A 31 -7.22 10.49 11.65
CA PHE A 31 -6.89 10.28 13.06
C PHE A 31 -7.63 9.03 13.55
N ALA A 32 -7.10 8.40 14.59
CA ALA A 32 -7.72 7.21 15.16
C ALA A 32 -7.87 7.33 16.67
N ILE A 33 -8.92 6.72 17.19
CA ILE A 33 -9.12 6.49 18.62
C ILE A 33 -8.81 5.01 18.89
N SER A 34 -7.91 4.77 19.85
CA SER A 34 -7.53 3.42 20.27
C SER A 34 -7.82 3.26 21.76
N ILE A 35 -8.58 2.23 22.13
CA ILE A 35 -8.83 1.85 23.51
C ILE A 35 -8.06 0.58 23.82
N ILE A 36 -7.15 0.65 24.80
CA ILE A 36 -6.30 -0.46 25.19
C ILE A 36 -6.63 -0.85 26.63
N ALA A 37 -7.03 -2.09 26.83
CA ALA A 37 -7.33 -2.64 28.14
C ALA A 37 -6.05 -3.04 28.90
N GLY A 38 -6.12 -3.03 30.23
CA GLY A 38 -5.10 -3.63 31.09
C GLY A 38 -5.04 -5.14 30.89
N SER A 39 -3.90 -5.76 31.24
CA SER A 39 -3.67 -7.20 31.03
C SER A 39 -4.71 -8.09 31.72
N ALA A 40 -5.20 -7.67 32.88
CA ALA A 40 -6.21 -8.43 33.64
C ALA A 40 -7.64 -8.29 33.09
N ALA A 41 -7.88 -7.35 32.16
CA ALA A 41 -9.19 -7.03 31.61
C ALA A 41 -9.21 -7.09 30.08
N ALA A 42 -8.32 -7.89 29.49
CA ALA A 42 -8.22 -8.04 28.03
C ALA A 42 -9.55 -8.61 27.47
N PRO A 43 -10.22 -7.90 26.55
CA PRO A 43 -11.53 -8.35 26.03
C PRO A 43 -11.43 -9.54 25.07
N GLY A 44 -10.21 -9.86 24.59
CA GLY A 44 -9.96 -10.94 23.65
C GLY A 44 -10.44 -10.68 22.23
N GLN A 45 -11.00 -9.51 21.97
CA GLN A 45 -11.50 -9.09 20.67
C GLN A 45 -11.45 -7.57 20.54
N THR A 46 -11.39 -7.07 19.32
CA THR A 46 -11.29 -5.65 19.01
C THR A 46 -12.53 -5.22 18.21
N ARG A 47 -13.27 -4.22 18.71
CA ARG A 47 -14.27 -3.52 17.89
C ARG A 47 -13.56 -2.56 16.95
N CYS A 48 -13.81 -2.69 15.65
CA CYS A 48 -13.17 -1.89 14.60
C CYS A 48 -14.22 -1.11 13.80
N ALA A 49 -13.82 0.11 13.40
CA ALA A 49 -14.52 0.90 12.40
C ALA A 49 -13.49 1.75 11.64
N PHE A 50 -13.63 1.87 10.33
CA PHE A 50 -12.67 2.60 9.49
C PHE A 50 -13.36 3.54 8.52
N PHE A 51 -12.64 4.60 8.11
CA PHE A 51 -13.13 5.62 7.19
C PHE A 51 -14.41 6.29 7.71
N ILE A 52 -14.47 6.54 9.01
CA ILE A 52 -15.64 7.17 9.67
C ILE A 52 -15.58 8.68 9.43
N HIS A 53 -16.70 9.26 9.02
CA HIS A 53 -16.86 10.70 8.86
C HIS A 53 -17.75 11.28 9.98
N HIS A 54 -18.83 10.58 10.33
CA HIS A 54 -19.79 11.01 11.32
C HIS A 54 -19.96 9.96 12.42
N LEU A 55 -20.23 10.39 13.65
CA LEU A 55 -20.35 9.48 14.79
C LEU A 55 -21.51 8.52 14.65
N GLU A 56 -22.57 8.93 13.97
CA GLU A 56 -23.78 8.12 13.71
C GLU A 56 -23.48 6.86 12.88
N GLU A 57 -22.39 6.88 12.10
CA GLU A 57 -21.94 5.70 11.36
C GLU A 57 -21.49 4.55 12.28
N LEU A 58 -21.16 4.85 13.54
CA LEU A 58 -20.79 3.83 14.52
C LEU A 58 -21.98 3.00 15.01
N ASP A 59 -23.20 3.47 14.77
CA ASP A 59 -24.44 2.76 15.08
C ASP A 59 -24.86 1.83 13.93
N ASP A 60 -24.27 1.97 12.76
CA ASP A 60 -24.49 1.07 11.63
C ASP A 60 -23.75 -0.27 11.85
N PRO A 61 -24.49 -1.39 11.92
CA PRO A 61 -23.91 -2.71 12.16
C PRO A 61 -23.00 -3.20 11.03
N ASP A 62 -23.10 -2.65 9.82
CA ASP A 62 -22.20 -3.00 8.72
C ASP A 62 -20.89 -2.18 8.74
N ARG A 63 -20.93 -0.98 9.36
CA ARG A 63 -19.76 -0.12 9.52
C ARG A 63 -18.87 -0.51 10.71
N THR A 64 -19.40 -1.27 11.64
CA THR A 64 -18.70 -1.74 12.84
C THR A 64 -18.60 -3.27 12.84
N PHE A 65 -17.42 -3.80 13.11
CA PHE A 65 -17.18 -5.23 13.15
C PHE A 65 -16.12 -5.58 14.20
N VAL A 66 -15.98 -6.87 14.47
CA VAL A 66 -15.09 -7.38 15.49
C VAL A 66 -13.98 -8.23 14.86
N LEU A 67 -12.76 -8.02 15.29
CA LEU A 67 -11.59 -8.82 14.95
C LEU A 67 -10.99 -9.46 16.21
N THR A 68 -10.61 -10.72 16.10
CA THR A 68 -9.92 -11.48 17.15
C THR A 68 -8.41 -11.49 16.92
N PRO A 69 -7.60 -11.88 17.92
CA PRO A 69 -6.16 -12.11 17.71
C PRO A 69 -5.86 -13.09 16.55
N ASP A 70 -6.71 -14.10 16.36
CA ASP A 70 -6.56 -15.06 15.26
C ASP A 70 -6.84 -14.40 13.90
N ASP A 71 -7.76 -13.44 13.82
CA ASP A 71 -8.00 -12.67 12.60
C ASP A 71 -6.80 -11.81 12.24
N PHE A 72 -6.17 -11.15 13.23
CA PHE A 72 -4.93 -10.41 12.98
C PHE A 72 -3.80 -11.35 12.51
N ALA A 73 -3.75 -12.55 13.08
CA ALA A 73 -2.78 -13.58 12.68
C ALA A 73 -3.01 -14.08 11.26
N LEU A 74 -4.25 -14.30 10.88
CA LEU A 74 -4.64 -14.78 9.56
C LEU A 74 -4.39 -13.72 8.47
N LEU A 75 -4.85 -12.49 8.73
CA LEU A 75 -4.88 -11.43 7.71
C LEU A 75 -3.53 -10.71 7.55
N ASN A 76 -2.77 -10.58 8.64
CA ASN A 76 -1.45 -9.94 8.65
C ASN A 76 -0.45 -10.74 9.51
N PRO A 77 -0.09 -11.97 9.14
CA PRO A 77 0.78 -12.82 9.96
C PRO A 77 2.16 -12.21 10.21
N ASN A 78 2.73 -11.50 9.23
CA ASN A 78 4.07 -10.92 9.35
C ASN A 78 4.14 -9.75 10.35
N THR A 79 3.14 -8.87 10.35
CA THR A 79 3.16 -7.64 11.15
C THR A 79 2.20 -7.65 12.33
N ARG A 80 1.14 -8.46 12.28
CA ARG A 80 0.04 -8.48 13.27
C ARG A 80 -0.63 -7.12 13.45
N THR A 81 -0.54 -6.27 12.43
CA THR A 81 -1.22 -4.97 12.41
C THR A 81 -2.71 -5.13 12.10
N CYS A 82 -3.50 -4.16 12.52
CA CYS A 82 -4.93 -4.15 12.25
C CYS A 82 -5.20 -3.97 10.75
N PRO A 83 -5.86 -4.92 10.08
CA PRO A 83 -6.29 -4.76 8.70
C PRO A 83 -7.42 -3.74 8.61
N ILE A 84 -7.50 -3.03 7.50
CA ILE A 84 -8.45 -1.94 7.28
C ILE A 84 -9.56 -2.43 6.34
N PHE A 85 -10.81 -2.37 6.79
CA PHE A 85 -11.98 -2.71 6.00
C PHE A 85 -13.03 -1.62 6.11
N ARG A 86 -13.74 -1.34 5.02
CA ARG A 86 -14.81 -0.36 5.05
C ARG A 86 -16.07 -0.90 5.71
N THR A 87 -16.36 -2.18 5.50
CA THR A 87 -17.58 -2.83 5.98
C THR A 87 -17.28 -4.17 6.66
N ARG A 88 -18.25 -4.66 7.42
CA ARG A 88 -18.23 -6.02 7.97
C ARG A 88 -18.16 -7.07 6.86
N THR A 89 -18.93 -6.86 5.80
CA THR A 89 -18.97 -7.75 4.64
C THR A 89 -17.57 -7.88 3.99
N ASP A 90 -16.82 -6.78 3.85
CA ASP A 90 -15.44 -6.81 3.34
C ASP A 90 -14.52 -7.63 4.26
N ALA A 91 -14.64 -7.45 5.57
CA ALA A 91 -13.84 -8.19 6.55
C ALA A 91 -14.13 -9.70 6.50
N GLU A 92 -15.41 -10.09 6.43
CA GLU A 92 -15.83 -11.49 6.35
C GLU A 92 -15.40 -12.15 5.03
N LEU A 93 -15.55 -11.45 3.91
CA LEU A 93 -15.13 -11.93 2.61
C LEU A 93 -13.61 -12.14 2.58
N THR A 94 -12.85 -11.15 3.04
CA THR A 94 -11.38 -11.22 3.07
C THR A 94 -10.92 -12.36 3.98
N ARG A 95 -11.54 -12.56 5.15
CA ARG A 95 -11.26 -13.69 6.03
C ARG A 95 -11.45 -15.04 5.30
N LYS A 96 -12.55 -15.23 4.57
CA LYS A 96 -12.79 -16.44 3.78
C LYS A 96 -11.72 -16.66 2.70
N ILE A 97 -11.31 -15.59 2.04
CA ILE A 97 -10.26 -15.67 1.00
C ILE A 97 -8.94 -16.13 1.64
N TYR A 98 -8.52 -15.51 2.76
CA TYR A 98 -7.25 -15.87 3.41
C TYR A 98 -7.26 -17.23 4.09
N GLN A 99 -8.44 -17.75 4.47
CA GLN A 99 -8.58 -19.14 4.93
C GLN A 99 -8.38 -20.14 3.78
N ALA A 100 -8.78 -19.79 2.55
CA ALA A 100 -8.66 -20.65 1.39
C ALA A 100 -7.29 -20.48 0.66
N ALA A 101 -6.75 -19.27 0.66
CA ALA A 101 -5.50 -18.93 0.01
C ALA A 101 -4.61 -18.12 0.98
N PRO A 102 -3.52 -18.68 1.50
CA PRO A 102 -2.64 -17.98 2.43
C PRO A 102 -1.97 -16.77 1.77
N ILE A 103 -1.36 -15.93 2.58
CA ILE A 103 -0.61 -14.77 2.10
C ILE A 103 0.53 -15.20 1.17
N LEU A 104 0.93 -14.28 0.29
CA LEU A 104 1.91 -14.55 -0.75
C LEU A 104 3.30 -14.88 -0.20
N ILE A 105 3.70 -14.20 0.89
CA ILE A 105 4.95 -14.46 1.61
C ILE A 105 4.67 -14.42 3.11
N ASP A 106 4.88 -15.52 3.81
CA ASP A 106 4.89 -15.60 5.26
C ASP A 106 6.33 -15.58 5.77
N GLU A 107 6.74 -14.47 6.35
CA GLU A 107 8.09 -14.26 6.89
C GLU A 107 8.36 -15.05 8.17
N ASN A 108 7.31 -15.65 8.78
CA ASN A 108 7.45 -16.48 9.98
C ASN A 108 7.71 -17.96 9.64
N ASP A 109 7.52 -18.38 8.38
CA ASP A 109 7.85 -19.72 7.90
C ASP A 109 9.05 -19.66 6.93
N GLU A 110 10.26 -19.86 7.47
CA GLU A 110 11.50 -19.79 6.69
C GLU A 110 11.58 -20.84 5.58
N GLN A 111 10.88 -21.97 5.72
CA GLN A 111 10.99 -23.09 4.79
C GLN A 111 9.96 -23.02 3.66
N ASN A 112 8.72 -22.70 3.99
CA ASN A 112 7.59 -22.77 3.03
C ASN A 112 6.89 -21.42 2.84
N GLY A 113 7.27 -20.38 3.59
CA GLY A 113 6.60 -19.08 3.58
C GLY A 113 6.70 -18.30 2.26
N ASN A 114 7.60 -18.69 1.36
CA ASN A 114 7.71 -18.12 0.02
C ASN A 114 7.82 -19.22 -1.06
N PRO A 115 6.76 -20.02 -1.27
CA PRO A 115 6.80 -21.15 -2.18
C PRO A 115 7.04 -20.75 -3.64
N TRP A 116 6.68 -19.52 -4.01
CA TRP A 116 6.87 -18.96 -5.35
C TRP A 116 8.23 -18.31 -5.53
N ARG A 117 9.07 -18.26 -4.48
CA ARG A 117 10.38 -17.59 -4.48
C ARG A 117 10.32 -16.14 -4.97
N ILE A 118 9.27 -15.43 -4.59
CA ILE A 118 9.05 -14.04 -4.97
C ILE A 118 10.08 -13.16 -4.29
N LYS A 119 10.63 -12.22 -5.05
CA LYS A 119 11.59 -11.23 -4.56
C LYS A 119 11.14 -9.84 -5.02
N PHE A 120 10.97 -8.94 -4.06
CA PHE A 120 10.71 -7.54 -4.37
C PHE A 120 12.03 -6.79 -4.51
N SER A 121 12.12 -5.97 -5.54
CA SER A 121 13.24 -5.06 -5.72
C SER A 121 12.75 -3.74 -6.29
N THR A 122 13.36 -2.64 -5.87
CA THR A 122 13.14 -1.34 -6.49
C THR A 122 14.11 -1.22 -7.66
N MET A 123 13.59 -0.97 -8.87
CA MET A 123 14.45 -0.80 -10.04
C MET A 123 15.25 0.51 -9.93
N PHE A 124 14.54 1.62 -9.75
CA PHE A 124 15.11 2.94 -9.53
C PHE A 124 14.28 3.72 -8.51
N HIS A 125 14.94 4.47 -7.66
CA HIS A 125 14.30 5.37 -6.70
C HIS A 125 14.40 6.80 -7.23
N MET A 126 13.27 7.45 -7.48
CA MET A 126 13.20 8.79 -8.13
C MET A 126 14.05 9.87 -7.43
N THR A 127 14.24 9.75 -6.12
CA THR A 127 15.07 10.70 -5.37
C THR A 127 16.52 10.25 -5.29
N ASN A 128 16.77 9.00 -4.89
CA ASN A 128 18.14 8.53 -4.63
C ASN A 128 18.95 8.32 -5.90
N ASP A 129 18.27 7.96 -7.00
CA ASP A 129 18.89 7.65 -8.29
C ASP A 129 18.64 8.76 -9.33
N SER A 130 18.19 9.95 -8.88
CA SER A 130 17.86 11.08 -9.78
C SER A 130 19.02 11.52 -10.67
N ASN A 131 20.23 11.34 -10.20
CA ASN A 131 21.45 11.63 -10.96
C ASN A 131 21.69 10.71 -12.16
N LEU A 132 20.98 9.58 -12.24
CA LEU A 132 21.06 8.62 -13.35
C LEU A 132 20.07 8.93 -14.47
N PHE A 133 19.04 9.75 -14.18
CA PHE A 133 18.03 10.06 -15.18
C PHE A 133 18.49 11.17 -16.12
N ARG A 134 18.17 11.03 -17.40
CA ARG A 134 18.42 12.01 -18.45
C ARG A 134 17.15 12.18 -19.27
N THR A 135 16.90 13.40 -19.70
CA THR A 135 15.88 13.67 -20.71
C THR A 135 16.40 13.32 -22.10
N ALA A 136 15.50 13.12 -23.06
CA ALA A 136 15.88 12.90 -24.45
C ALA A 136 16.72 14.06 -25.00
N GLU A 137 16.34 15.31 -24.67
CA GLU A 137 17.04 16.51 -25.10
C GLU A 137 18.47 16.59 -24.54
N GLU A 138 18.68 16.24 -23.25
CA GLU A 138 20.03 16.17 -22.68
C GLU A 138 20.86 15.12 -23.39
N LEU A 139 20.31 13.94 -23.69
CA LEU A 139 21.02 12.88 -24.39
C LEU A 139 21.40 13.30 -25.84
N GLU A 140 20.47 13.96 -26.55
CA GLU A 140 20.74 14.49 -27.88
C GLU A 140 21.85 15.54 -27.85
N ASN A 141 21.80 16.49 -26.91
CA ASN A 141 22.82 17.53 -26.74
C ASN A 141 24.20 16.94 -26.37
N ASP A 142 24.21 15.87 -25.60
CA ASP A 142 25.40 15.13 -25.21
C ASP A 142 25.94 14.23 -26.35
N GLY A 143 25.23 14.15 -27.48
CA GLY A 143 25.66 13.41 -28.66
C GLY A 143 25.31 11.93 -28.63
N PHE A 144 24.32 11.53 -27.88
CA PHE A 144 23.74 10.20 -28.00
C PHE A 144 22.82 10.12 -29.21
N TRP A 145 22.71 8.96 -29.81
CA TRP A 145 21.78 8.67 -30.90
C TRP A 145 20.76 7.61 -30.47
N TYR A 146 19.53 7.74 -30.95
CA TYR A 146 18.46 6.82 -30.63
C TYR A 146 18.41 5.64 -31.61
N GLY A 147 18.59 4.43 -31.12
CA GLY A 147 18.67 3.19 -31.90
C GLY A 147 17.31 2.54 -32.20
N ALA A 148 17.33 1.60 -33.14
CA ALA A 148 16.15 0.78 -33.48
C ALA A 148 15.74 -0.17 -32.35
N ASP A 149 16.60 -0.43 -31.38
CA ASP A 149 16.35 -1.17 -30.15
C ASP A 149 15.63 -0.34 -29.07
N HIS A 150 15.26 0.90 -29.41
CA HIS A 150 14.60 1.84 -28.52
C HIS A 150 15.45 2.30 -27.33
N ALA A 151 16.77 2.32 -27.47
CA ALA A 151 17.72 2.84 -26.51
C ALA A 151 18.55 3.98 -27.10
N TRP A 152 19.18 4.76 -26.23
CA TRP A 152 20.13 5.82 -26.60
C TRP A 152 21.55 5.30 -26.42
N HIS A 153 22.41 5.55 -27.38
CA HIS A 153 23.78 5.04 -27.43
C HIS A 153 24.81 6.12 -27.68
N LYS A 154 25.97 6.00 -27.00
CA LYS A 154 27.16 6.78 -27.26
C LYS A 154 28.39 6.00 -26.80
N GLY A 155 29.19 5.48 -27.73
CA GLY A 155 30.27 4.56 -27.40
C GLY A 155 29.76 3.33 -26.68
N ASP A 156 30.27 3.06 -25.50
CA ASP A 156 29.85 1.94 -24.64
C ASP A 156 28.69 2.28 -23.67
N GLU A 157 28.26 3.53 -23.66
CA GLU A 157 27.18 4.00 -22.79
C GLU A 157 25.81 3.79 -23.46
N THR A 158 24.87 3.30 -22.67
CA THR A 158 23.49 3.07 -23.13
C THR A 158 22.48 3.56 -22.10
N TYR A 159 21.51 4.36 -22.56
CA TYR A 159 20.36 4.76 -21.77
C TYR A 159 19.11 4.12 -22.33
N VAL A 160 18.33 3.51 -21.44
CA VAL A 160 17.06 2.86 -21.78
C VAL A 160 15.89 3.69 -21.26
N ARG A 161 14.72 3.50 -21.85
CA ARG A 161 13.51 4.16 -21.36
C ARG A 161 13.17 3.70 -19.96
N LEU A 162 12.86 4.66 -19.08
CA LEU A 162 12.30 4.37 -17.79
C LEU A 162 10.80 4.00 -17.94
N TYR A 163 10.40 2.91 -17.30
CA TYR A 163 9.00 2.49 -17.28
C TYR A 163 8.29 3.05 -16.05
N GLU A 164 7.08 3.56 -16.25
CA GLU A 164 6.13 3.87 -15.20
C GLU A 164 5.05 2.78 -15.12
N GLY A 165 4.51 2.52 -13.91
CA GLY A 165 3.51 1.48 -13.69
C GLY A 165 2.27 1.59 -14.60
N LYS A 166 1.85 2.81 -14.95
CA LYS A 166 0.72 3.05 -15.87
C LYS A 166 1.00 2.71 -17.33
N MET A 167 2.26 2.47 -17.71
CA MET A 167 2.62 1.99 -19.05
C MET A 167 2.41 0.48 -19.19
N VAL A 168 2.29 -0.25 -18.09
CA VAL A 168 2.23 -1.71 -18.05
C VAL A 168 0.82 -2.15 -17.73
N GLN A 169 0.25 -3.03 -18.54
CA GLN A 169 -1.02 -3.71 -18.28
C GLN A 169 -0.82 -5.23 -18.32
N MET A 170 -1.83 -5.96 -17.89
CA MET A 170 -1.80 -7.42 -17.92
C MET A 170 -1.57 -7.89 -19.36
N PHE A 171 -0.52 -8.68 -19.57
CA PHE A 171 -0.06 -9.20 -20.86
C PHE A 171 0.46 -8.18 -21.87
N ASP A 172 0.54 -6.88 -21.52
CA ASP A 172 1.10 -5.85 -22.38
C ASP A 172 2.00 -4.90 -21.58
N HIS A 173 3.30 -5.02 -21.79
CA HIS A 173 4.30 -4.22 -21.08
C HIS A 173 4.48 -2.81 -21.69
N ARG A 174 3.76 -2.49 -22.76
CA ARG A 174 3.78 -1.18 -23.45
C ARG A 174 2.39 -0.69 -23.82
N ALA A 175 1.40 -1.00 -22.98
CA ALA A 175 0.00 -0.68 -23.22
C ALA A 175 -0.29 0.82 -23.32
N ALA A 176 0.54 1.66 -22.71
CA ALA A 176 0.40 3.12 -22.77
C ALA A 176 1.73 3.81 -23.03
N ARG A 177 1.64 5.02 -23.61
CA ARG A 177 2.74 5.95 -23.79
C ARG A 177 2.52 7.14 -22.86
N ILE A 178 3.54 7.52 -22.09
CA ILE A 178 3.48 8.72 -21.25
C ILE A 178 4.25 9.83 -21.95
N VAL A 179 3.57 10.95 -22.12
CA VAL A 179 4.18 12.20 -22.54
C VAL A 179 4.58 12.94 -21.26
N VAL A 180 5.86 13.23 -21.13
CA VAL A 180 6.38 14.01 -20.00
C VAL A 180 6.11 15.50 -20.28
N ASP A 181 5.44 16.16 -19.32
CA ASP A 181 5.32 17.63 -19.35
C ASP A 181 6.62 18.25 -18.81
N PRO A 182 7.42 18.96 -19.64
CA PRO A 182 8.65 19.59 -19.18
C PRO A 182 8.46 20.62 -18.06
N ALA A 183 7.26 21.23 -17.98
CA ALA A 183 6.93 22.19 -16.93
C ALA A 183 6.51 21.53 -15.63
N ASN A 184 6.14 20.23 -15.67
CA ASN A 184 5.72 19.49 -14.49
C ASN A 184 6.02 17.99 -14.63
N MET A 185 7.26 17.63 -14.38
CA MET A 185 7.75 16.24 -14.47
C MET A 185 7.01 15.25 -13.55
N PHE A 186 6.31 15.75 -12.52
CA PHE A 186 5.55 14.90 -11.58
C PHE A 186 4.12 14.60 -12.04
N ARG A 187 3.63 15.28 -13.07
CA ARG A 187 2.30 15.04 -13.66
C ARG A 187 2.47 14.83 -15.16
N PRO A 188 2.41 13.59 -15.62
CA PRO A 188 2.34 13.33 -17.04
C PRO A 188 1.06 13.97 -17.61
N ALA A 189 1.20 14.59 -18.78
CA ALA A 189 0.09 15.19 -19.51
C ALA A 189 -0.92 14.13 -19.96
#